data_cee24ba44ede2e94860dc2ca6d3a3ecb
#
_entry.id   cee24ba44ede2e94860dc2ca6d3a3ecb
#
_cell.length_a   1.000
_cell.length_b   1.000
_cell.length_c   1.000
_cell.angle_alpha   90.00
_cell.angle_beta   90.00
_cell.angle_gamma   90.00
#
_symmetry.space_group_name_H-M   'P 1'
#
loop_
_entity.id
_entity.type
_entity.pdbx_description
1 polymer ?
#
loop_
_entity_poly.entity_id
_entity_poly.type
_entity_poly.pdbx_seq_one_letter_code
_entity_poly.pdbx_strand_id
1 'polypeptide(L)'
;METYRHTYRHHSFSHQDLSDITFTACTFIRCDFRRANLRDATFINCKFIEQGDIEGCHFDVADLRDASFQQCQLAMANFSNANCYGIELRECDLKGANFSRANFANQVSNRMYFCSAFITGCNLSYANMERVCL
;
A
#
# COMPACT_ATOMS: atom_id res chain seq x y z
N MET A 1 15.33 8.80 5.25
CA MET A 1 15.43 9.47 3.95
C MET A 1 14.07 9.98 3.52
N GLU A 2 14.01 11.19 3.03
CA GLU A 2 12.75 11.83 2.67
C GLU A 2 12.80 12.33 1.22
N THR A 3 11.69 12.19 0.51
CA THR A 3 11.54 12.67 -0.86
C THR A 3 10.27 13.51 -0.94
N TYR A 4 10.38 14.69 -1.52
CA TYR A 4 9.27 15.65 -1.60
C TYR A 4 8.92 15.98 -3.05
N ARG A 5 7.60 16.02 -3.34
CA ARG A 5 7.04 16.59 -4.58
C ARG A 5 7.69 16.06 -5.86
N HIS A 6 8.09 14.81 -5.87
CA HIS A 6 8.66 14.18 -7.05
C HIS A 6 7.59 13.38 -7.80
N THR A 7 7.67 13.35 -9.12
CA THR A 7 6.76 12.57 -9.94
C THR A 7 7.53 11.43 -10.61
N TYR A 8 7.04 10.22 -10.40
CA TYR A 8 7.56 9.00 -11.02
C TYR A 8 6.51 8.47 -11.99
N ARG A 9 6.88 8.27 -13.26
CA ARG A 9 5.99 7.70 -14.28
C ARG A 9 6.58 6.42 -14.80
N HIS A 10 5.79 5.35 -14.79
CA HIS A 10 6.19 4.03 -15.28
C HIS A 10 7.52 3.55 -14.68
N HIS A 11 7.81 3.96 -13.46
CA HIS A 11 9.06 3.61 -12.80
C HIS A 11 8.90 2.28 -12.07
N SER A 12 9.94 1.44 -12.13
CA SER A 12 9.95 0.19 -11.39
C SER A 12 10.75 0.34 -10.11
N PHE A 13 10.07 0.10 -8.99
CA PHE A 13 10.69 -0.05 -7.67
C PHE A 13 10.71 -1.52 -7.24
N SER A 14 10.48 -2.43 -8.20
CA SER A 14 10.35 -3.86 -7.92
C SER A 14 11.62 -4.41 -7.27
N HIS A 15 11.45 -5.16 -6.20
CA HIS A 15 12.53 -5.76 -5.41
C HIS A 15 13.46 -4.76 -4.71
N GLN A 16 13.18 -3.47 -4.76
CA GLN A 16 14.03 -2.47 -4.10
C GLN A 16 13.76 -2.40 -2.61
N ASP A 17 14.78 -2.02 -1.87
CA ASP A 17 14.65 -1.74 -0.44
C ASP A 17 14.30 -0.27 -0.24
N LEU A 18 13.04 -0.02 0.09
CA LEU A 18 12.49 1.31 0.39
C LEU A 18 12.05 1.39 1.85
N SER A 19 12.62 0.55 2.71
CA SER A 19 12.26 0.55 4.12
C SER A 19 12.63 1.88 4.77
N ASP A 20 11.78 2.34 5.69
CA ASP A 20 11.95 3.56 6.47
C ASP A 20 11.98 4.86 5.64
N ILE A 21 11.68 4.81 4.35
CA ILE A 21 11.66 6.01 3.51
C ILE A 21 10.35 6.79 3.73
N THR A 22 10.41 8.11 3.59
CA THR A 22 9.23 8.97 3.63
C THR A 22 9.08 9.70 2.30
N PHE A 23 7.91 9.54 1.69
CA PHE A 23 7.51 10.30 0.50
C PHE A 23 6.41 11.28 0.88
N THR A 24 6.60 12.56 0.59
CA THR A 24 5.60 13.60 0.87
C THR A 24 5.22 14.31 -0.42
N ALA A 25 3.94 14.37 -0.71
CA ALA A 25 3.37 15.03 -1.89
C ALA A 25 3.98 14.53 -3.21
N CYS A 26 4.37 13.27 -3.26
CA CYS A 26 4.89 12.63 -4.46
C CYS A 26 3.77 12.04 -5.29
N THR A 27 4.02 11.89 -6.59
CA THR A 27 3.08 11.29 -7.53
C THR A 27 3.73 10.08 -8.18
N PHE A 28 3.02 8.97 -8.16
CA PHE A 28 3.47 7.71 -8.73
C PHE A 28 2.43 7.23 -9.75
N ILE A 29 2.73 7.35 -11.03
CA ILE A 29 1.80 6.98 -12.09
C ILE A 29 2.25 5.67 -12.72
N ARG A 30 1.43 4.64 -12.61
CA ARG A 30 1.68 3.30 -13.15
C ARG A 30 3.05 2.76 -12.72
N CYS A 31 3.38 2.99 -11.46
CA CYS A 31 4.64 2.50 -10.90
C CYS A 31 4.49 1.06 -10.41
N ASP A 32 5.59 0.34 -10.44
CA ASP A 32 5.65 -1.05 -10.02
C ASP A 32 6.42 -1.17 -8.70
N PHE A 33 5.70 -1.48 -7.62
CA PHE A 33 6.27 -1.74 -6.30
C PHE A 33 6.20 -3.23 -5.94
N ARG A 34 6.00 -4.11 -6.94
CA ARG A 34 5.88 -5.54 -6.64
C ARG A 34 7.14 -6.05 -5.98
N ARG A 35 6.94 -6.80 -4.89
CA ARG A 35 8.03 -7.41 -4.11
C ARG A 35 9.02 -6.40 -3.52
N ALA A 36 8.68 -5.12 -3.48
CA ALA A 36 9.51 -4.12 -2.82
C ALA A 36 9.45 -4.30 -1.29
N ASN A 37 10.54 -3.96 -0.62
CA ASN A 37 10.54 -3.85 0.82
C ASN A 37 10.12 -2.43 1.20
N LEU A 38 8.90 -2.31 1.70
CA LEU A 38 8.31 -1.04 2.12
C LEU A 38 8.01 -1.03 3.62
N ARG A 39 8.73 -1.83 4.40
CA ARG A 39 8.54 -1.86 5.85
C ARG A 39 8.84 -0.50 6.44
N ASP A 40 7.91 -0.04 7.28
CA ASP A 40 8.02 1.25 7.95
C ASP A 40 8.11 2.45 7.00
N ALA A 41 7.80 2.27 5.72
CA ALA A 41 7.74 3.38 4.77
C ALA A 41 6.52 4.24 5.05
N THR A 42 6.64 5.54 4.80
CA THR A 42 5.57 6.51 5.03
C THR A 42 5.29 7.30 3.76
N PHE A 43 4.01 7.36 3.40
CA PHE A 43 3.54 8.11 2.24
C PHE A 43 2.50 9.13 2.73
N ILE A 44 2.80 10.41 2.57
CA ILE A 44 1.93 11.49 3.03
C ILE A 44 1.49 12.31 1.83
N ASN A 45 0.17 12.44 1.65
CA ASN A 45 -0.42 13.23 0.58
C ASN A 45 0.14 12.86 -0.81
N CYS A 46 0.28 11.58 -1.06
CA CYS A 46 0.80 11.06 -2.33
C CYS A 46 -0.33 10.60 -3.24
N LYS A 47 -0.09 10.67 -4.54
CA LYS A 47 -1.02 10.21 -5.56
C LYS A 47 -0.43 8.99 -6.26
N PHE A 48 -1.22 7.94 -6.35
CA PHE A 48 -0.82 6.68 -7.00
C PHE A 48 -1.68 6.37 -8.23
N ILE A 49 -2.45 7.34 -8.68
CA ILE A 49 -3.28 7.21 -9.87
C ILE A 49 -3.49 8.58 -10.49
N GLU A 50 -3.54 8.63 -11.81
CA GLU A 50 -3.87 9.84 -12.55
C GLU A 50 -5.37 9.89 -12.82
N GLN A 51 -5.94 11.08 -12.84
CA GLN A 51 -7.37 11.25 -13.10
C GLN A 51 -7.74 10.63 -14.44
N GLY A 52 -8.79 9.80 -14.44
CA GLY A 52 -9.25 9.10 -15.63
C GLY A 52 -8.61 7.75 -15.86
N ASP A 53 -7.58 7.40 -15.10
CA ASP A 53 -6.97 6.08 -15.21
C ASP A 53 -7.86 5.01 -14.59
N ILE A 54 -7.83 3.82 -15.23
CA ILE A 54 -8.53 2.64 -14.73
C ILE A 54 -7.59 1.66 -14.03
N GLU A 55 -6.31 1.95 -14.00
CA GLU A 55 -5.29 1.10 -13.38
C GLU A 55 -4.41 1.94 -12.47
N GLY A 56 -4.26 1.50 -11.23
CA GLY A 56 -3.37 2.14 -10.27
C GLY A 56 -2.00 1.48 -10.22
N CYS A 57 -1.26 1.77 -9.17
CA CYS A 57 0.06 1.19 -8.96
C CYS A 57 -0.04 -0.25 -8.43
N HIS A 58 1.03 -1.02 -8.63
CA HIS A 58 1.12 -2.40 -8.22
C HIS A 58 1.96 -2.54 -6.95
N PHE A 59 1.32 -2.98 -5.87
CA PHE A 59 1.98 -3.33 -4.61
C PHE A 59 1.87 -4.82 -4.30
N ASP A 60 1.48 -5.62 -5.28
CA ASP A 60 1.24 -7.04 -5.05
C ASP A 60 2.54 -7.73 -4.61
N VAL A 61 2.41 -8.59 -3.62
CA VAL A 61 3.52 -9.33 -2.99
C VAL A 61 4.55 -8.42 -2.29
N ALA A 62 4.29 -7.12 -2.16
CA ALA A 62 5.19 -6.21 -1.45
C ALA A 62 5.15 -6.47 0.06
N ASP A 63 6.23 -6.14 0.72
CA ASP A 63 6.30 -6.16 2.19
C ASP A 63 5.93 -4.76 2.71
N LEU A 64 4.69 -4.64 3.17
CA LEU A 64 4.12 -3.38 3.66
C LEU A 64 3.94 -3.39 5.19
N ARG A 65 4.68 -4.24 5.89
CA ARG A 65 4.55 -4.30 7.35
C ARG A 65 4.89 -2.96 7.97
N ASP A 66 3.97 -2.46 8.78
CA ASP A 66 4.09 -1.19 9.49
C ASP A 66 4.25 0.04 8.57
N ALA A 67 3.92 -0.10 7.29
CA ALA A 67 3.88 1.03 6.37
C ALA A 67 2.70 1.93 6.69
N SER A 68 2.81 3.22 6.38
CA SER A 68 1.77 4.21 6.64
C SER A 68 1.46 5.01 5.37
N PHE A 69 0.19 5.07 5.02
CA PHE A 69 -0.32 5.89 3.93
C PHE A 69 -1.32 6.88 4.52
N GLN A 70 -1.05 8.16 4.42
CA GLN A 70 -1.89 9.22 4.98
C GLN A 70 -2.33 10.18 3.86
N GLN A 71 -3.64 10.36 3.72
CA GLN A 71 -4.22 11.26 2.72
C GLN A 71 -3.73 10.95 1.30
N CYS A 72 -3.64 9.66 0.97
CA CYS A 72 -3.15 9.21 -0.33
C CYS A 72 -4.30 8.82 -1.25
N GLN A 73 -4.09 9.00 -2.55
CA GLN A 73 -5.00 8.52 -3.59
C GLN A 73 -4.49 7.18 -4.10
N LEU A 74 -5.12 6.11 -3.67
CA LEU A 74 -4.75 4.73 -3.95
C LEU A 74 -5.84 3.97 -4.70
N ALA A 75 -6.73 4.69 -5.37
CA ALA A 75 -7.80 4.06 -6.14
C ALA A 75 -7.20 3.09 -7.17
N MET A 76 -7.83 1.94 -7.32
CA MET A 76 -7.44 0.87 -8.25
C MET A 76 -6.04 0.29 -8.01
N ALA A 77 -5.41 0.58 -6.87
CA ALA A 77 -4.10 -0.01 -6.52
C ALA A 77 -4.24 -1.50 -6.23
N ASN A 78 -3.23 -2.26 -6.58
CA ASN A 78 -3.21 -3.70 -6.35
C ASN A 78 -2.31 -4.04 -5.16
N PHE A 79 -2.93 -4.53 -4.07
CA PHE A 79 -2.25 -4.99 -2.86
C PHE A 79 -2.37 -6.51 -2.68
N SER A 80 -2.72 -7.23 -3.74
CA SER A 80 -2.96 -8.67 -3.61
C SER A 80 -1.70 -9.39 -3.12
N ASN A 81 -1.88 -10.33 -2.20
CA ASN A 81 -0.79 -11.12 -1.61
C ASN A 81 0.29 -10.28 -0.90
N ALA A 82 0.04 -9.00 -0.63
CA ALA A 82 0.98 -8.16 0.10
C ALA A 82 0.96 -8.51 1.58
N ASN A 83 2.09 -8.33 2.24
CA ASN A 83 2.15 -8.47 3.69
C ASN A 83 1.84 -7.12 4.32
N CYS A 84 0.64 -7.01 4.89
CA CYS A 84 0.09 -5.76 5.39
C CYS A 84 -0.02 -5.72 6.92
N TYR A 85 0.70 -6.56 7.64
CA TYR A 85 0.64 -6.56 9.10
C TYR A 85 1.09 -5.21 9.65
N GLY A 86 0.24 -4.60 10.47
CA GLY A 86 0.53 -3.29 11.06
C GLY A 86 0.37 -2.09 10.13
N ILE A 87 -0.14 -2.29 8.93
CA ILE A 87 -0.33 -1.18 7.97
C ILE A 87 -1.28 -0.13 8.53
N GLU A 88 -0.98 1.14 8.27
CA GLU A 88 -1.87 2.25 8.55
C GLU A 88 -2.35 2.87 7.24
N LEU A 89 -3.66 2.96 7.09
CA LEU A 89 -4.30 3.62 5.95
C LEU A 89 -5.25 4.68 6.53
N ARG A 90 -4.86 5.94 6.43
CA ARG A 90 -5.64 7.05 7.01
C ARG A 90 -6.09 8.00 5.93
N GLU A 91 -7.39 8.22 5.87
CA GLU A 91 -8.01 9.19 4.96
C GLU A 91 -7.56 8.97 3.51
N CYS A 92 -7.45 7.71 3.10
CA CYS A 92 -7.04 7.34 1.75
C CYS A 92 -8.25 7.03 0.87
N ASP A 93 -8.14 7.33 -0.42
CA ASP A 93 -9.09 6.85 -1.42
C ASP A 93 -8.59 5.50 -1.93
N LEU A 94 -9.30 4.45 -1.54
CA LEU A 94 -8.98 3.07 -1.91
C LEU A 94 -10.08 2.46 -2.79
N LYS A 95 -10.83 3.31 -3.48
CA LYS A 95 -11.92 2.85 -4.35
C LYS A 95 -11.37 1.87 -5.38
N GLY A 96 -11.98 0.69 -5.43
CA GLY A 96 -11.58 -0.34 -6.39
C GLY A 96 -10.24 -0.99 -6.12
N ALA A 97 -9.60 -0.71 -4.98
CA ALA A 97 -8.32 -1.35 -4.65
C ALA A 97 -8.48 -2.85 -4.45
N ASN A 98 -7.45 -3.61 -4.80
CA ASN A 98 -7.47 -5.06 -4.67
C ASN A 98 -6.58 -5.50 -3.49
N PHE A 99 -7.22 -6.02 -2.44
CA PHE A 99 -6.55 -6.60 -1.27
C PHE A 99 -6.70 -8.12 -1.21
N SER A 100 -7.05 -8.77 -2.32
CA SER A 100 -7.28 -10.21 -2.29
C SER A 100 -6.03 -10.94 -1.78
N ARG A 101 -6.23 -11.82 -0.79
CA ARG A 101 -5.15 -12.60 -0.17
C ARG A 101 -4.07 -11.75 0.51
N ALA A 102 -4.34 -10.48 0.79
CA ALA A 102 -3.43 -9.67 1.60
C ALA A 102 -3.37 -10.23 3.02
N ASN A 103 -2.21 -10.20 3.62
CA ASN A 103 -1.98 -10.76 4.95
C ASN A 103 -1.90 -9.63 5.99
N PHE A 104 -2.86 -9.60 6.90
CA PHE A 104 -2.90 -8.66 8.03
C PHE A 104 -2.54 -9.35 9.35
N ALA A 105 -2.09 -10.59 9.29
CA ALA A 105 -1.82 -11.39 10.48
C ALA A 105 -0.33 -11.64 10.65
N ASN A 106 0.09 -11.80 11.90
CA ASN A 106 1.43 -12.26 12.25
C ASN A 106 1.30 -13.48 13.15
N GLN A 107 1.95 -14.57 12.78
CA GLN A 107 1.98 -15.78 13.57
C GLN A 107 3.04 -15.68 14.65
N VAL A 108 2.64 -15.77 15.91
CA VAL A 108 3.52 -15.66 17.07
C VAL A 108 3.92 -17.03 17.58
N SER A 109 3.02 -18.03 17.38
CA SER A 109 3.28 -19.43 17.75
C SER A 109 2.41 -20.32 16.84
N ASN A 110 2.54 -21.65 16.98
CA ASN A 110 1.77 -22.59 16.18
C ASN A 110 0.24 -22.42 16.32
N ARG A 111 -0.23 -21.74 17.37
CA ARG A 111 -1.66 -21.57 17.66
C ARG A 111 -2.06 -20.12 17.88
N MET A 112 -1.15 -19.17 17.72
CA MET A 112 -1.45 -17.79 18.06
C MET A 112 -1.09 -16.86 16.92
N TYR A 113 -2.10 -16.11 16.44
CA TYR A 113 -1.98 -15.11 15.40
C TYR A 113 -2.45 -13.77 15.96
N PHE A 114 -1.73 -12.72 15.62
CA PHE A 114 -2.21 -11.36 15.86
C PHE A 114 -2.53 -10.72 14.52
N CYS A 115 -3.66 -10.04 14.45
CA CYS A 115 -4.03 -9.24 13.29
C CYS A 115 -3.86 -7.78 13.67
N SER A 116 -3.27 -7.00 12.80
CA SER A 116 -3.09 -5.57 13.05
C SER A 116 -3.19 -4.82 11.75
N ALA A 117 -4.15 -3.90 11.70
CA ALA A 117 -4.27 -2.93 10.61
C ALA A 117 -5.11 -1.76 11.15
N PHE A 118 -4.72 -0.56 10.74
CA PHE A 118 -5.44 0.66 11.11
C PHE A 118 -5.96 1.31 9.83
N ILE A 119 -7.26 1.15 9.58
CA ILE A 119 -7.91 1.68 8.38
C ILE A 119 -8.98 2.65 8.85
N THR A 120 -8.72 3.95 8.73
CA THR A 120 -9.62 4.98 9.24
C THR A 120 -9.87 6.04 8.19
N GLY A 121 -11.12 6.47 8.05
CA GLY A 121 -11.49 7.55 7.14
C GLY A 121 -11.28 7.25 5.66
N CYS A 122 -11.19 5.97 5.27
CA CYS A 122 -10.89 5.57 3.91
C CYS A 122 -12.15 5.26 3.11
N ASN A 123 -12.09 5.51 1.80
CA ASN A 123 -13.11 5.06 0.88
C ASN A 123 -12.71 3.68 0.33
N LEU A 124 -13.45 2.66 0.73
CA LEU A 124 -13.21 1.27 0.30
C LEU A 124 -14.28 0.79 -0.68
N SER A 125 -15.01 1.71 -1.33
CA SER A 125 -16.03 1.32 -2.31
C SER A 125 -15.43 0.45 -3.40
N TYR A 126 -16.08 -0.67 -3.69
CA TYR A 126 -15.64 -1.63 -4.73
C TYR A 126 -14.27 -2.26 -4.48
N ALA A 127 -13.72 -2.10 -3.29
CA ALA A 127 -12.46 -2.79 -2.95
C ALA A 127 -12.69 -4.30 -2.86
N ASN A 128 -11.71 -5.06 -3.34
CA ASN A 128 -11.75 -6.52 -3.26
C ASN A 128 -11.01 -6.96 -2.00
N MET A 129 -11.75 -7.55 -1.07
CA MET A 129 -11.20 -8.05 0.20
C MET A 129 -11.28 -9.59 0.28
N GLU A 130 -11.37 -10.26 -0.86
CA GLU A 130 -11.48 -11.72 -0.86
C GLU A 130 -10.24 -12.39 -0.27
N ARG A 131 -10.47 -13.38 0.58
CA ARG A 131 -9.42 -14.23 1.15
C ARG A 131 -8.31 -13.44 1.84
N VAL A 132 -8.63 -12.26 2.39
CA VAL A 132 -7.67 -11.57 3.26
C VAL A 132 -7.42 -12.42 4.49
N CYS A 133 -6.18 -12.45 4.95
CA CYS A 133 -5.80 -13.16 6.17
C CYS A 133 -5.91 -12.21 7.35
N LEU A 134 -6.88 -12.46 8.20
CA LEU A 134 -7.12 -11.67 9.41
C LEU A 134 -6.92 -12.50 10.67
#